data_7711e0d6ee5af3d08ad6dcbc478a2309
#
_entry.id   7711e0d6ee5af3d08ad6dcbc478a2309
#
_cell.length_a   1.000
_cell.length_b   1.000
_cell.length_c   1.000
_cell.angle_alpha   90.00
_cell.angle_beta   90.00
_cell.angle_gamma   90.00
#
_symmetry.space_group_name_H-M   'P 1'
#
loop_
_entity.id
_entity.type
_entity.pdbx_description
1 polymer ?
#
loop_
_entity_poly.entity_id
_entity_poly.type
_entity_poly.pdbx_seq_one_letter_code
_entity_poly.pdbx_strand_id
1 'polypeptide(L)'
;PSNPIVSVGTILAVPGVRAAIEASAAPVVAVSPIVGGAAIKGPAAPMLTALGYEVSARGVAQCYAGLIDALVIDQVDAALADDIRAMGIEVVVTDTIMRGPAEKRALAQAALDAARQVAA
;
A
#
# COMPACT_ATOMS: atom_id res chain seq x y z
N PRO A 1 -5.35 7.10 1.34
CA PRO A 1 -5.30 5.82 0.63
C PRO A 1 -6.56 5.00 0.88
N SER A 2 -6.85 4.10 -0.06
CA SER A 2 -8.06 3.29 -0.02
C SER A 2 -7.89 2.04 0.84
N ASN A 3 -9.00 1.55 1.38
CA ASN A 3 -9.04 0.32 2.15
C ASN A 3 -8.68 -0.88 1.25
N PRO A 4 -7.67 -1.71 1.62
CA PRO A 4 -7.24 -2.82 0.78
C PRO A 4 -8.29 -3.93 0.63
N ILE A 5 -9.26 -4.01 1.53
CA ILE A 5 -10.24 -5.08 1.54
C ILE A 5 -11.55 -4.63 0.89
N VAL A 6 -12.23 -3.62 1.47
CA VAL A 6 -13.57 -3.23 0.98
C VAL A 6 -13.52 -2.37 -0.28
N SER A 7 -12.46 -1.60 -0.48
CA SER A 7 -12.33 -0.76 -1.68
C SER A 7 -11.54 -1.46 -2.77
N VAL A 8 -10.25 -1.67 -2.56
CA VAL A 8 -9.37 -2.29 -3.56
C VAL A 8 -9.71 -3.76 -3.78
N GLY A 9 -9.92 -4.52 -2.70
CA GLY A 9 -10.26 -5.94 -2.79
C GLY A 9 -11.54 -6.19 -3.56
N THR A 10 -12.55 -5.34 -3.42
CA THR A 10 -13.80 -5.43 -4.17
C THR A 10 -13.57 -5.22 -5.67
N ILE A 11 -12.72 -4.28 -6.04
CA ILE A 11 -12.34 -4.05 -7.45
C ILE A 11 -11.58 -5.27 -8.00
N LEU A 12 -10.63 -5.79 -7.24
CA LEU A 12 -9.84 -6.96 -7.65
C LEU A 12 -10.66 -8.25 -7.75
N ALA A 13 -11.81 -8.32 -7.06
CA ALA A 13 -12.73 -9.45 -7.13
C ALA A 13 -13.55 -9.48 -8.43
N VAL A 14 -13.60 -8.39 -9.19
CA VAL A 14 -14.24 -8.38 -10.50
C VAL A 14 -13.46 -9.30 -11.44
N PRO A 15 -14.12 -10.26 -12.11
CA PRO A 15 -13.44 -11.22 -12.98
C PRO A 15 -12.54 -10.53 -14.02
N GLY A 16 -11.28 -10.95 -14.07
CA GLY A 16 -10.29 -10.45 -15.04
C GLY A 16 -9.52 -9.20 -14.61
N VAL A 17 -9.96 -8.45 -13.60
CA VAL A 17 -9.27 -7.20 -13.20
C VAL A 17 -7.88 -7.51 -12.61
N ARG A 18 -7.81 -8.40 -11.62
CA ARG A 18 -6.52 -8.78 -11.00
C ARG A 18 -5.55 -9.35 -12.04
N ALA A 19 -6.03 -10.24 -12.90
CA ALA A 19 -5.22 -10.85 -13.96
C ALA A 19 -4.69 -9.80 -14.95
N ALA A 20 -5.49 -8.80 -15.30
CA ALA A 20 -5.08 -7.72 -16.18
C ALA A 20 -3.97 -6.86 -15.55
N ILE A 21 -4.08 -6.57 -14.25
CA ILE A 21 -3.05 -5.81 -13.52
C ILE A 21 -1.75 -6.63 -13.45
N GLU A 22 -1.84 -7.91 -13.09
CA GLU A 22 -0.67 -8.80 -13.00
C GLU A 22 0.02 -8.99 -14.35
N ALA A 23 -0.72 -8.98 -15.45
CA ALA A 23 -0.18 -9.11 -16.81
C ALA A 23 0.40 -7.79 -17.35
N SER A 24 0.11 -6.66 -16.72
CA SER A 24 0.61 -5.36 -17.15
C SER A 24 2.11 -5.22 -16.91
N ALA A 25 2.83 -4.60 -17.84
CA ALA A 25 4.23 -4.24 -17.67
C ALA A 25 4.41 -2.99 -16.79
N ALA A 26 3.34 -2.27 -16.47
CA ALA A 26 3.40 -1.07 -15.64
C ALA A 26 3.68 -1.44 -14.17
N PRO A 27 4.54 -0.69 -13.47
CA PRO A 27 4.76 -0.90 -12.04
C PRO A 27 3.48 -0.59 -11.25
N VAL A 28 3.22 -1.41 -10.24
CA VAL A 28 2.05 -1.29 -9.36
C VAL A 28 2.53 -0.80 -8.00
N VAL A 29 2.09 0.38 -7.62
CA VAL A 29 2.46 1.02 -6.34
C VAL A 29 1.22 1.20 -5.47
N ALA A 30 1.32 0.76 -4.22
CA ALA A 30 0.28 0.99 -3.23
C ALA A 30 0.74 1.97 -2.16
N VAL A 31 -0.22 2.62 -1.49
CA VAL A 31 0.02 3.45 -0.32
C VAL A 31 -0.71 2.83 0.87
N SER A 32 0.01 2.59 1.95
CA SER A 32 -0.58 1.98 3.16
C SER A 32 -1.59 2.93 3.83
N PRO A 33 -2.80 2.46 4.13
CA PRO A 33 -3.75 3.21 4.94
C PRO A 33 -3.52 3.06 6.45
N ILE A 34 -2.61 2.19 6.86
CA ILE A 34 -2.31 1.95 8.28
C ILE A 34 -1.05 2.74 8.66
N VAL A 35 -1.16 3.52 9.72
CA VAL A 35 -0.09 4.36 10.24
C VAL A 35 0.01 4.14 11.74
N GLY A 36 1.19 3.71 12.22
CA GLY A 36 1.42 3.45 13.64
C GLY A 36 0.50 2.38 14.23
N GLY A 37 0.10 1.38 13.45
CA GLY A 37 -0.78 0.30 13.90
C GLY A 37 -2.27 0.65 13.90
N ALA A 38 -2.69 1.73 13.27
CA ALA A 38 -4.08 2.17 13.22
C ALA A 38 -4.45 2.70 11.84
N ALA A 39 -5.72 2.55 11.48
CA ALA A 39 -6.26 3.23 10.31
C ALA A 39 -6.49 4.72 10.64
N ILE A 40 -6.06 5.60 9.74
CA ILE A 40 -6.32 7.04 9.89
C ILE A 40 -7.81 7.33 9.78
N LYS A 41 -8.51 6.57 8.92
CA LYS A 41 -9.93 6.75 8.66
C LYS A 41 -10.53 5.45 8.12
N GLY A 42 -11.77 5.17 8.52
CA GLY A 42 -12.51 4.04 8.01
C GLY A 42 -12.19 2.70 8.68
N PRO A 43 -12.76 1.58 8.20
CA PRO A 43 -12.77 0.30 8.88
C PRO A 43 -11.61 -0.64 8.50
N ALA A 44 -10.50 -0.14 7.95
CA ALA A 44 -9.42 -1.01 7.48
C ALA A 44 -8.83 -1.88 8.59
N ALA A 45 -8.64 -1.32 9.79
CA ALA A 45 -8.04 -2.05 10.91
C ALA A 45 -8.87 -3.29 11.34
N PRO A 46 -10.17 -3.16 11.67
CA PRO A 46 -10.96 -4.34 12.02
C PRO A 46 -11.11 -5.32 10.86
N MET A 47 -11.11 -4.85 9.62
CA MET A 47 -11.19 -5.74 8.46
C MET A 47 -9.92 -6.55 8.24
N LEU A 48 -8.75 -5.96 8.44
CA LEU A 48 -7.48 -6.69 8.42
C LEU A 48 -7.47 -7.78 9.50
N THR A 49 -7.85 -7.44 10.72
CA THR A 49 -7.94 -8.39 11.83
C THR A 49 -8.89 -9.55 11.50
N ALA A 50 -10.06 -9.25 10.95
CA ALA A 50 -11.06 -10.27 10.59
C ALA A 50 -10.54 -11.28 9.57
N LEU A 51 -9.65 -10.87 8.67
CA LEU A 51 -9.03 -11.75 7.68
C LEU A 51 -7.69 -12.35 8.13
N GLY A 52 -7.30 -12.16 9.38
CA GLY A 52 -6.07 -12.73 9.93
C GLY A 52 -4.80 -11.96 9.61
N TYR A 53 -4.91 -10.74 9.11
CA TYR A 53 -3.75 -9.88 8.86
C TYR A 53 -3.43 -9.01 10.08
N GLU A 54 -2.15 -8.73 10.27
CA GLU A 54 -1.70 -7.75 11.25
C GLU A 54 -2.20 -6.35 10.88
N VAL A 55 -2.58 -5.57 11.86
CA VAL A 55 -2.95 -4.15 11.67
C VAL A 55 -1.67 -3.32 11.64
N SER A 56 -1.03 -3.29 10.49
CA SER A 56 0.25 -2.62 10.26
C SER A 56 0.49 -2.42 8.76
N ALA A 57 1.50 -1.63 8.42
CA ALA A 57 1.97 -1.54 7.04
C ALA A 57 2.43 -2.91 6.51
N ARG A 58 3.01 -3.75 7.37
CA ARG A 58 3.38 -5.13 7.03
C ARG A 58 2.16 -5.98 6.69
N GLY A 59 1.07 -5.87 7.45
CA GLY A 59 -0.20 -6.55 7.15
C GLY A 59 -0.80 -6.11 5.82
N VAL A 60 -0.71 -4.82 5.49
CA VAL A 60 -1.11 -4.30 4.17
C VAL A 60 -0.25 -4.89 3.05
N ALA A 61 1.06 -4.98 3.26
CA ALA A 61 1.96 -5.63 2.31
C ALA A 61 1.57 -7.10 2.06
N GLN A 62 1.20 -7.82 3.10
CA GLN A 62 0.73 -9.21 2.98
C GLN A 62 -0.57 -9.30 2.16
N CYS A 63 -1.51 -8.37 2.35
CA CYS A 63 -2.74 -8.30 1.55
C CYS A 63 -2.45 -8.14 0.06
N TYR A 64 -1.42 -7.39 -0.29
CA TYR A 64 -1.06 -7.07 -1.67
C TYR A 64 0.06 -7.95 -2.24
N ALA A 65 0.53 -8.93 -1.48
CA ALA A 65 1.63 -9.80 -1.93
C ALA A 65 1.30 -10.45 -3.29
N GLY A 66 2.27 -10.40 -4.20
CA GLY A 66 2.12 -10.89 -5.57
C GLY A 66 1.42 -9.93 -6.53
N LEU A 67 0.90 -8.79 -6.06
CA LEU A 67 0.23 -7.80 -6.88
C LEU A 67 1.04 -6.51 -7.04
N ILE A 68 1.63 -6.01 -5.95
CA ILE A 68 2.34 -4.75 -5.94
C ILE A 68 3.85 -4.92 -6.08
N ASP A 69 4.49 -3.93 -6.70
CA ASP A 69 5.94 -3.85 -6.83
C ASP A 69 6.56 -2.97 -5.73
N ALA A 70 5.81 -1.96 -5.28
CA ALA A 70 6.25 -1.06 -4.22
C ALA A 70 5.12 -0.67 -3.28
N LEU A 71 5.47 -0.41 -2.02
CA LEU A 71 4.56 0.09 -1.00
C LEU A 71 5.12 1.37 -0.39
N VAL A 72 4.32 2.42 -0.38
CA VAL A 72 4.62 3.66 0.33
C VAL A 72 4.05 3.55 1.74
N ILE A 73 4.89 3.70 2.75
CA ILE A 73 4.51 3.64 4.16
C ILE A 73 4.82 4.94 4.88
N ASP A 74 4.12 5.20 5.97
CA ASP A 74 4.37 6.39 6.76
C ASP A 74 5.70 6.30 7.51
N GLN A 75 6.29 7.46 7.75
CA GLN A 75 7.58 7.58 8.43
C GLN A 75 7.59 7.00 9.84
N VAL A 76 6.45 6.98 10.55
CA VAL A 76 6.36 6.35 11.87
C VAL A 76 6.51 4.82 11.81
N ASP A 77 6.32 4.24 10.65
CA ASP A 77 6.44 2.79 10.41
C ASP A 77 7.76 2.38 9.75
N ALA A 78 8.73 3.28 9.72
CA ALA A 78 10.03 3.05 9.06
C ALA A 78 10.70 1.73 9.51
N ALA A 79 10.51 1.33 10.77
CA ALA A 79 11.08 0.09 11.30
C ALA A 79 10.52 -1.19 10.62
N LEU A 80 9.38 -1.11 9.94
CA LEU A 80 8.78 -2.24 9.23
C LEU A 80 9.31 -2.38 7.79
N ALA A 81 10.07 -1.42 7.30
CA ALA A 81 10.51 -1.38 5.91
C ALA A 81 11.29 -2.63 5.48
N ASP A 82 12.22 -3.08 6.32
CA ASP A 82 13.07 -4.23 5.97
C ASP A 82 12.27 -5.54 5.93
N ASP A 83 11.31 -5.72 6.82
CA ASP A 83 10.40 -6.88 6.79
C ASP A 83 9.58 -6.91 5.51
N ILE A 84 9.12 -5.75 5.06
CA ILE A 84 8.35 -5.63 3.82
C ILE A 84 9.24 -5.88 2.59
N ARG A 85 10.47 -5.34 2.59
CA ARG A 85 11.45 -5.61 1.53
C ARG A 85 11.79 -7.11 1.41
N ALA A 86 11.81 -7.81 2.54
CA ALA A 86 12.04 -9.26 2.56
C ALA A 86 10.92 -10.05 1.85
N MET A 87 9.75 -9.44 1.65
CA MET A 87 8.67 -10.02 0.84
C MET A 87 8.85 -9.80 -0.67
N GLY A 88 9.91 -9.12 -1.10
CA GLY A 88 10.13 -8.77 -2.50
C GLY A 88 9.41 -7.50 -2.95
N ILE A 89 8.97 -6.67 -2.00
CA ILE A 89 8.26 -5.41 -2.26
C ILE A 89 9.19 -4.25 -1.97
N GLU A 90 9.38 -3.33 -2.91
CA GLU A 90 10.13 -2.10 -2.67
C GLU A 90 9.38 -1.19 -1.69
N VAL A 91 10.09 -0.47 -0.84
CA VAL A 91 9.46 0.36 0.20
C VAL A 91 9.94 1.80 0.10
N VAL A 92 9.00 2.73 0.08
CA VAL A 92 9.24 4.17 0.21
C VAL A 92 8.67 4.64 1.54
N VAL A 93 9.50 5.27 2.34
CA VAL A 93 9.14 5.82 3.66
C VAL A 93 9.01 7.33 3.54
N THR A 94 7.83 7.87 3.82
CA THR A 94 7.56 9.30 3.74
C THR A 94 6.39 9.67 4.66
N ASP A 95 6.05 10.95 4.76
CA ASP A 95 4.82 11.39 5.41
C ASP A 95 3.63 11.04 4.51
N THR A 96 2.76 10.15 4.98
CA THR A 96 1.57 9.71 4.21
C THR A 96 0.28 10.38 4.68
N ILE A 97 0.34 11.27 5.68
CA ILE A 97 -0.84 11.96 6.20
C ILE A 97 -1.18 13.13 5.29
N MET A 98 -2.33 13.04 4.64
CA MET A 98 -2.80 14.06 3.69
C MET A 98 -3.59 15.16 4.40
N ARG A 99 -2.88 16.11 5.01
CA ARG A 99 -3.47 17.23 5.77
C ARG A 99 -4.11 18.27 4.86
N GLY A 100 -3.60 18.42 3.64
CA GLY A 100 -4.06 19.40 2.68
C GLY A 100 -3.50 19.16 1.28
N PRO A 101 -3.73 20.10 0.32
CA PRO A 101 -3.29 19.92 -1.06
C PRO A 101 -1.78 19.68 -1.24
N ALA A 102 -0.94 20.35 -0.43
CA ALA A 102 0.50 20.20 -0.52
C ALA A 102 0.94 18.77 -0.16
N GLU A 103 0.40 18.21 0.92
CA GLU A 103 0.71 16.86 1.37
C GLU A 103 0.15 15.81 0.41
N LYS A 104 -1.01 16.02 -0.17
CA LYS A 104 -1.58 15.14 -1.21
C LYS A 104 -0.68 15.10 -2.44
N ARG A 105 -0.19 16.26 -2.87
CA ARG A 105 0.75 16.37 -4.02
C ARG A 105 2.06 15.67 -3.71
N ALA A 106 2.62 15.89 -2.54
CA ALA A 106 3.89 15.28 -2.13
C ALA A 106 3.77 13.74 -2.08
N LEU A 107 2.68 13.22 -1.55
CA LEU A 107 2.44 11.78 -1.50
C LEU A 107 2.26 11.18 -2.91
N ALA A 108 1.51 11.86 -3.77
CA ALA A 108 1.34 11.43 -5.16
C ALA A 108 2.71 11.43 -5.90
N GLN A 109 3.55 12.43 -5.65
CA GLN A 109 4.89 12.48 -6.23
C GLN A 109 5.76 11.34 -5.73
N ALA A 110 5.71 11.02 -4.44
CA ALA A 110 6.44 9.89 -3.86
C ALA A 110 6.02 8.56 -4.51
N ALA A 111 4.73 8.36 -4.76
CA ALA A 111 4.23 7.16 -5.43
C ALA A 111 4.71 7.08 -6.88
N LEU A 112 4.70 8.19 -7.62
CA LEU A 112 5.23 8.24 -8.99
C LEU A 112 6.73 7.96 -9.04
N ASP A 113 7.49 8.50 -8.10
CA ASP A 113 8.93 8.27 -8.02
C ASP A 113 9.23 6.80 -7.69
N ALA A 114 8.45 6.20 -6.79
CA ALA A 114 8.54 4.77 -6.51
C ALA A 114 8.29 3.92 -7.76
N ALA A 115 7.28 4.26 -8.55
CA ALA A 115 6.99 3.59 -9.80
C ALA A 115 8.15 3.68 -10.79
N ARG A 116 8.79 4.84 -10.91
CA ARG A 116 9.96 5.03 -11.76
C ARG A 116 11.16 4.21 -11.31
N GLN A 117 11.40 4.13 -10.00
CA GLN A 117 12.49 3.32 -9.44
C GLN A 117 12.30 1.83 -9.72
N VAL A 118 11.10 1.32 -9.58
CA VAL A 118 10.78 -0.09 -9.85
C VAL A 118 10.90 -0.41 -11.35
N ALA A 119 10.52 0.52 -12.22
CA ALA A 119 10.60 0.35 -13.67
C ALA A 119 12.03 0.44 -14.22
N ALA A 120 12.95 1.00 -13.46
CA ALA A 120 14.33 1.21 -13.89
C ALA A 120 15.16 -0.08 -13.98
#